data_018667bfafef5ac5e5745c73754ab247
#
_entry.id   018667bfafef5ac5e5745c73754ab247
#
_cell.length_a   1.000
_cell.length_b   1.000
_cell.length_c   1.000
_cell.angle_alpha   90.00
_cell.angle_beta   90.00
_cell.angle_gamma   90.00
#
_symmetry.space_group_name_H-M   'P 1'
#
loop_
_entity.id
_entity.type
_entity.pdbx_description
1 polymer ?
#
loop_
_entity_poly.entity_id
_entity_poly.type
_entity_poly.pdbx_seq_one_letter_code
_entity_poly.pdbx_strand_id
1 'polypeptide(L)'
;MVANFYLIVFIISVGLTVNILIKNRKIDNILILFSILLNINLAGQYLIAISESVEMAIWGNKIMYIGGCYLPFVIFIFATRLSNIRISRFFKIFLLAYATVVLFCVMSIGYYPWYYVSVTLAKGNGFNYLVKDYGPLHALYPSMMIFYVVLLISLIFFVLRKKTQLPTNVVVTIALICSSLIFTYLFERLLKSKVSYLPVGYLIVISLLLKNYDRINMYDMSTNILSSIEKLQEYGYIVIDKHFRYISSNENIKILFPEVNQWKIDSKVPESDSCLYQEIIKNLVSLSQNKNDSKIISVNNRFFQVDIKELTYRKKNLIGFLIEFVDRTAEQNYYNTIEDYNSKLEKEVQKKTEHITHIKDMLILGLAEMVESRDSNTGGHIKRTSKVVGIFAEKLLANQEKYHLSEDFLSLVVKAAP
;
A
#
# COMPACT_ATOMS: atom_id res chain seq x y z
N MET A 1 13.14 44.53 13.89
CA MET A 1 12.33 43.89 12.80
C MET A 1 12.93 42.56 12.35
N VAL A 2 14.21 42.46 12.02
CA VAL A 2 14.85 41.20 11.55
C VAL A 2 15.01 40.14 12.66
N ALA A 3 15.30 40.50 13.91
CA ALA A 3 15.29 39.56 15.01
C ALA A 3 13.91 38.91 15.20
N ASN A 4 12.83 39.69 15.07
CA ASN A 4 11.47 39.17 15.11
C ASN A 4 11.17 38.23 13.94
N PHE A 5 11.75 38.50 12.76
CA PHE A 5 11.65 37.58 11.62
C PHE A 5 12.24 36.19 11.95
N TYR A 6 13.47 36.13 12.49
CA TYR A 6 14.07 34.86 12.87
C TYR A 6 13.28 34.15 13.99
N LEU A 7 12.75 34.91 14.96
CA LEU A 7 11.89 34.36 16.01
C LEU A 7 10.62 33.74 15.44
N ILE A 8 9.94 34.44 14.54
CA ILE A 8 8.71 33.94 13.89
C ILE A 8 9.02 32.65 13.10
N VAL A 9 10.07 32.65 12.29
CA VAL A 9 10.50 31.49 11.52
C VAL A 9 10.84 30.29 12.45
N PHE A 10 11.49 30.56 13.58
CA PHE A 10 11.79 29.55 14.60
C PHE A 10 10.52 28.97 15.25
N ILE A 11 9.57 29.84 15.65
CA ILE A 11 8.30 29.39 16.23
C ILE A 11 7.51 28.53 15.24
N ILE A 12 7.45 28.94 13.97
CA ILE A 12 6.81 28.15 12.91
C ILE A 12 7.47 26.78 12.77
N SER A 13 8.81 26.73 12.77
CA SER A 13 9.58 25.48 12.69
C SER A 13 9.31 24.55 13.88
N VAL A 14 9.29 25.10 15.10
CA VAL A 14 8.93 24.36 16.32
C VAL A 14 7.51 23.83 16.23
N GLY A 15 6.54 24.65 15.79
CA GLY A 15 5.16 24.24 15.60
C GLY A 15 5.03 23.11 14.59
N LEU A 16 5.76 23.15 13.47
CA LEU A 16 5.83 22.06 12.50
C LEU A 16 6.43 20.80 13.12
N THR A 17 7.50 20.93 13.91
CA THR A 17 8.13 19.80 14.59
C THR A 17 7.19 19.15 15.60
N VAL A 18 6.49 19.93 16.40
CA VAL A 18 5.47 19.45 17.35
C VAL A 18 4.33 18.75 16.61
N ASN A 19 3.86 19.32 15.50
CA ASN A 19 2.83 18.69 14.65
C ASN A 19 3.32 17.34 14.10
N ILE A 20 4.58 17.25 13.66
CA ILE A 20 5.22 16.00 13.27
C ILE A 20 5.15 15.00 14.44
N LEU A 21 5.57 15.37 15.63
CA LEU A 21 5.64 14.50 16.80
C LEU A 21 4.25 14.04 17.28
N ILE A 22 3.25 14.92 17.28
CA ILE A 22 1.87 14.60 17.71
C ILE A 22 1.17 13.74 16.68
N LYS A 23 1.23 14.11 15.42
CA LYS A 23 0.52 13.44 14.33
C LYS A 23 1.09 12.06 14.05
N ASN A 24 2.33 11.81 14.40
CA ASN A 24 3.10 10.67 13.93
C ASN A 24 3.81 9.88 15.06
N ARG A 25 3.15 8.87 15.65
CA ARG A 25 3.80 7.94 16.61
C ARG A 25 4.77 6.91 15.98
N LYS A 26 4.79 6.73 14.65
CA LYS A 26 5.78 5.91 13.90
C LYS A 26 6.43 6.76 12.81
N ILE A 27 7.15 7.79 13.21
CA ILE A 27 7.79 8.73 12.29
C ILE A 27 9.06 8.13 11.72
N ASP A 28 9.35 8.50 10.47
CA ASP A 28 10.68 8.33 9.92
C ASP A 28 11.68 9.14 10.75
N ASN A 29 12.61 8.44 11.38
CA ASN A 29 13.66 9.05 12.21
C ASN A 29 14.43 10.15 11.46
N ILE A 30 14.49 10.07 10.12
CA ILE A 30 15.16 11.07 9.28
C ILE A 30 14.38 12.40 9.29
N LEU A 31 13.07 12.38 9.25
CA LEU A 31 12.24 13.59 9.27
C LEU A 31 12.29 14.28 10.65
N ILE A 32 12.33 13.49 11.73
CA ILE A 32 12.54 14.02 13.08
C ILE A 32 13.92 14.68 13.18
N LEU A 33 14.95 13.97 12.74
CA LEU A 33 16.33 14.48 12.76
C LEU A 33 16.44 15.78 11.96
N PHE A 34 15.82 15.84 10.77
CA PHE A 34 15.77 17.05 9.96
C PHE A 34 15.14 18.22 10.73
N SER A 35 13.99 17.98 11.37
CA SER A 35 13.27 19.02 12.13
C SER A 35 14.06 19.52 13.33
N ILE A 36 14.74 18.62 14.06
CA ILE A 36 15.58 18.98 15.20
C ILE A 36 16.77 19.83 14.73
N LEU A 37 17.47 19.42 13.67
CA LEU A 37 18.62 20.14 13.12
C LEU A 37 18.21 21.51 12.58
N LEU A 38 17.01 21.62 11.97
CA LEU A 38 16.47 22.89 11.53
C LEU A 38 16.22 23.83 12.71
N ASN A 39 15.58 23.35 13.79
CA ASN A 39 15.35 24.16 14.97
C ASN A 39 16.66 24.63 15.63
N ILE A 40 17.70 23.78 15.66
CA ILE A 40 19.04 24.15 16.15
C ILE A 40 19.64 25.25 15.28
N ASN A 41 19.55 25.14 13.95
CA ASN A 41 20.05 26.16 13.03
C ASN A 41 19.36 27.52 13.24
N LEU A 42 18.03 27.51 13.34
CA LEU A 42 17.22 28.71 13.54
C LEU A 42 17.44 29.36 14.90
N ALA A 43 17.58 28.56 15.97
CA ALA A 43 17.92 29.04 17.29
C ALA A 43 19.28 29.76 17.28
N GLY A 44 20.29 29.19 16.60
CA GLY A 44 21.59 29.84 16.43
C GLY A 44 21.50 31.17 15.69
N GLN A 45 20.71 31.27 14.63
CA GLN A 45 20.49 32.52 13.89
C GLN A 45 19.76 33.59 14.73
N TYR A 46 18.73 33.18 15.49
CA TYR A 46 18.07 34.09 16.40
C TYR A 46 19.03 34.59 17.50
N LEU A 47 19.84 33.70 18.08
CA LEU A 47 20.87 34.10 19.08
C LEU A 47 21.86 35.14 18.54
N ILE A 48 22.29 35.01 17.29
CA ILE A 48 23.18 36.02 16.66
C ILE A 48 22.44 37.36 16.56
N ALA A 49 21.18 37.35 16.14
CA ALA A 49 20.40 38.56 15.89
C ALA A 49 20.11 39.38 17.18
N ILE A 50 20.02 38.70 18.34
CA ILE A 50 19.78 39.35 19.65
C ILE A 50 21.04 39.52 20.50
N SER A 51 22.21 39.01 20.02
CA SER A 51 23.44 39.01 20.82
C SER A 51 23.92 40.43 21.15
N GLU A 52 24.26 40.68 22.42
CA GLU A 52 24.81 41.95 22.88
C GLU A 52 26.37 41.93 22.92
N SER A 53 26.95 40.73 22.95
CA SER A 53 28.40 40.53 22.97
C SER A 53 28.89 39.67 21.78
N VAL A 54 30.13 39.87 21.40
CA VAL A 54 30.81 39.08 20.35
C VAL A 54 30.83 37.59 20.72
N GLU A 55 31.05 37.29 22.00
CA GLU A 55 31.13 35.91 22.48
C GLU A 55 29.79 35.20 22.34
N MET A 56 28.68 35.85 22.73
CA MET A 56 27.30 35.31 22.56
C MET A 56 27.02 35.09 21.07
N ALA A 57 27.40 36.01 20.20
CA ALA A 57 27.23 35.89 18.77
C ALA A 57 28.04 34.74 18.16
N ILE A 58 29.26 34.49 18.64
CA ILE A 58 30.11 33.35 18.24
C ILE A 58 29.41 32.03 18.64
N TRP A 59 28.89 31.94 19.87
CA TRP A 59 28.12 30.75 20.29
C TRP A 59 26.87 30.54 19.43
N GLY A 60 26.11 31.59 19.14
CA GLY A 60 24.97 31.53 18.19
C GLY A 60 25.41 31.01 16.83
N ASN A 61 26.56 31.47 16.32
CA ASN A 61 27.12 31.02 15.05
C ASN A 61 27.53 29.54 15.08
N LYS A 62 28.16 29.05 16.15
CA LYS A 62 28.51 27.65 16.34
C LYS A 62 27.26 26.76 16.35
N ILE A 63 26.22 27.16 17.09
CA ILE A 63 24.92 26.46 17.16
C ILE A 63 24.26 26.41 15.77
N MET A 64 24.24 27.54 15.05
CA MET A 64 23.73 27.61 13.69
C MET A 64 24.38 26.59 12.76
N TYR A 65 25.73 26.48 12.84
CA TYR A 65 26.49 25.56 11.99
C TYR A 65 26.28 24.09 12.34
N ILE A 66 25.86 23.71 13.57
CA ILE A 66 25.47 22.34 13.89
C ILE A 66 24.34 21.91 12.93
N GLY A 67 23.28 22.70 12.84
CA GLY A 67 22.23 22.46 11.85
C GLY A 67 22.75 22.57 10.42
N GLY A 68 23.47 23.66 10.09
CA GLY A 68 23.93 23.95 8.74
C GLY A 68 24.85 22.88 8.13
N CYS A 69 25.67 22.20 8.90
CA CYS A 69 26.55 21.12 8.41
C CYS A 69 25.79 19.80 8.15
N TYR A 70 24.81 19.44 9.02
CA TYR A 70 24.16 18.15 8.92
C TYR A 70 22.87 18.18 8.09
N LEU A 71 22.18 19.33 7.94
CA LEU A 71 20.94 19.42 7.14
C LEU A 71 21.14 18.96 5.69
N PRO A 72 22.19 19.35 4.94
CA PRO A 72 22.40 18.89 3.57
C PRO A 72 22.57 17.36 3.49
N PHE A 73 23.26 16.76 4.45
CA PHE A 73 23.40 15.30 4.57
C PHE A 73 22.05 14.63 4.73
N VAL A 74 21.24 15.12 5.66
CA VAL A 74 19.91 14.55 5.94
C VAL A 74 18.99 14.68 4.73
N ILE A 75 19.00 15.85 4.04
CA ILE A 75 18.24 16.08 2.80
C ILE A 75 18.66 15.07 1.72
N PHE A 76 19.97 14.87 1.54
CA PHE A 76 20.47 13.93 0.54
C PHE A 76 20.09 12.48 0.86
N ILE A 77 20.24 12.02 2.10
CA ILE A 77 19.81 10.68 2.52
C ILE A 77 18.31 10.49 2.32
N PHE A 78 17.52 11.52 2.65
CA PHE A 78 16.08 11.47 2.44
C PHE A 78 15.73 11.40 0.94
N ALA A 79 16.36 12.22 0.10
CA ALA A 79 16.16 12.23 -1.35
C ALA A 79 16.51 10.87 -1.99
N THR A 80 17.59 10.22 -1.54
CA THR A 80 17.96 8.87 -2.03
C THR A 80 16.96 7.80 -1.62
N ARG A 81 16.41 7.91 -0.41
CA ARG A 81 15.35 7.02 0.07
C ARG A 81 14.06 7.20 -0.72
N LEU A 82 13.65 8.46 -0.97
CA LEU A 82 12.53 8.79 -1.85
C LEU A 82 12.66 8.19 -3.25
N SER A 83 13.89 8.18 -3.76
CA SER A 83 14.22 7.66 -5.09
C SER A 83 14.41 6.14 -5.11
N ASN A 84 14.23 5.45 -3.99
CA ASN A 84 14.50 4.02 -3.81
C ASN A 84 15.92 3.61 -4.29
N ILE A 85 16.90 4.51 -4.08
CA ILE A 85 18.29 4.27 -4.45
C ILE A 85 19.08 3.85 -3.22
N ARG A 86 19.65 2.64 -3.26
CA ARG A 86 20.51 2.14 -2.19
C ARG A 86 21.90 2.71 -2.31
N ILE A 87 22.34 3.45 -1.28
CA ILE A 87 23.70 3.97 -1.18
C ILE A 87 24.52 3.06 -0.26
N SER A 88 25.79 2.85 -0.60
CA SER A 88 26.70 2.06 0.23
C SER A 88 26.88 2.64 1.62
N ARG A 89 27.13 1.80 2.61
CA ARG A 89 27.39 2.25 4.00
C ARG A 89 28.63 3.13 4.08
N PHE A 90 29.67 2.80 3.34
CA PHE A 90 30.90 3.57 3.27
C PHE A 90 30.67 5.01 2.78
N PHE A 91 29.85 5.18 1.75
CA PHE A 91 29.56 6.51 1.22
C PHE A 91 28.75 7.35 2.21
N LYS A 92 27.81 6.75 2.95
CA LYS A 92 27.07 7.45 4.02
C LYS A 92 28.02 7.91 5.14
N ILE A 93 28.92 7.03 5.55
CA ILE A 93 29.93 7.36 6.58
C ILE A 93 30.85 8.47 6.09
N PHE A 94 31.31 8.42 4.83
CA PHE A 94 32.13 9.47 4.23
C PHE A 94 31.41 10.83 4.24
N LEU A 95 30.13 10.88 3.83
CA LEU A 95 29.35 12.11 3.82
C LEU A 95 29.16 12.68 5.24
N LEU A 96 28.89 11.82 6.21
CA LEU A 96 28.76 12.20 7.62
C LEU A 96 30.09 12.71 8.18
N ALA A 97 31.17 12.00 7.89
CA ALA A 97 32.51 12.40 8.31
C ALA A 97 32.91 13.76 7.73
N TYR A 98 32.60 14.02 6.46
CA TYR A 98 32.86 15.32 5.83
C TYR A 98 32.11 16.43 6.56
N ALA A 99 30.81 16.28 6.83
CA ALA A 99 30.04 17.25 7.60
C ALA A 99 30.60 17.47 9.01
N THR A 100 31.08 16.41 9.67
CA THR A 100 31.68 16.47 11.02
C THR A 100 33.02 17.19 11.01
N VAL A 101 33.87 16.97 10.00
CA VAL A 101 35.16 17.70 9.84
C VAL A 101 34.91 19.19 9.66
N VAL A 102 33.95 19.57 8.81
CA VAL A 102 33.55 20.96 8.62
C VAL A 102 33.07 21.58 9.93
N LEU A 103 32.22 20.87 10.67
CA LEU A 103 31.74 21.34 11.97
C LEU A 103 32.90 21.52 12.97
N PHE A 104 33.84 20.58 13.00
CA PHE A 104 35.03 20.69 13.85
C PHE A 104 35.84 21.96 13.54
N CYS A 105 36.02 22.27 12.24
CA CYS A 105 36.68 23.53 11.84
C CYS A 105 35.87 24.76 12.29
N VAL A 106 34.55 24.73 12.25
CA VAL A 106 33.70 25.82 12.75
C VAL A 106 33.82 25.98 14.28
N MET A 107 33.94 24.86 15.02
CA MET A 107 34.10 24.94 16.47
C MET A 107 35.40 25.61 16.91
N SER A 108 36.40 25.73 16.02
CA SER A 108 37.66 26.47 16.27
C SER A 108 37.48 28.00 16.35
N ILE A 109 36.31 28.54 15.91
CA ILE A 109 36.02 29.98 15.94
C ILE A 109 36.17 30.52 17.37
N GLY A 110 36.91 31.60 17.51
CA GLY A 110 37.19 32.25 18.79
C GLY A 110 38.40 31.65 19.57
N TYR A 111 38.95 30.49 19.10
CA TYR A 111 40.16 29.89 19.68
C TYR A 111 41.33 29.91 18.71
N TYR A 112 41.10 29.63 17.41
CA TYR A 112 42.12 29.56 16.38
C TYR A 112 41.66 30.30 15.12
N PRO A 113 42.55 30.96 14.37
CA PRO A 113 42.21 31.71 13.17
C PRO A 113 42.01 30.82 11.93
N TRP A 114 41.67 29.56 12.13
CA TRP A 114 41.54 28.59 11.03
C TRP A 114 40.32 28.82 10.18
N TYR A 115 39.15 29.02 10.84
CA TYR A 115 37.89 29.19 10.16
C TYR A 115 37.52 30.65 9.93
N TYR A 116 37.65 31.50 10.97
CA TYR A 116 37.63 32.96 10.89
C TYR A 116 38.91 33.51 11.54
N VAL A 117 39.54 34.50 10.87
CA VAL A 117 40.69 35.19 11.38
C VAL A 117 40.27 36.19 12.45
N SER A 118 39.25 36.97 12.16
CA SER A 118 38.65 37.90 13.10
C SER A 118 37.11 37.88 13.00
N VAL A 119 36.48 38.21 14.11
CA VAL A 119 35.00 38.28 14.19
C VAL A 119 34.64 39.51 15.01
N THR A 120 33.83 40.38 14.44
CA THR A 120 33.29 41.54 15.13
C THR A 120 31.77 41.57 15.07
N LEU A 121 31.13 42.15 16.08
CA LEU A 121 29.69 42.31 16.15
C LEU A 121 29.31 43.69 15.61
N ALA A 122 28.53 43.72 14.55
CA ALA A 122 27.99 44.94 13.99
C ALA A 122 26.48 45.08 14.30
N LYS A 123 26.05 46.30 14.58
CA LYS A 123 24.65 46.62 14.82
C LYS A 123 24.00 47.05 13.51
N GLY A 124 22.88 46.40 13.16
CA GLY A 124 22.04 46.82 12.05
C GLY A 124 20.73 47.45 12.55
N ASN A 125 19.83 47.79 11.62
CA ASN A 125 18.53 48.35 11.97
C ASN A 125 17.63 47.29 12.62
N GLY A 126 17.73 47.18 13.97
CA GLY A 126 16.92 46.26 14.79
C GLY A 126 17.41 44.81 14.83
N PHE A 127 18.67 44.53 14.50
CA PHE A 127 19.33 43.24 14.69
C PHE A 127 20.82 43.37 14.68
N ASN A 128 21.51 42.41 15.30
CA ASN A 128 22.94 42.32 15.28
C ASN A 128 23.43 41.21 14.33
N TYR A 129 24.56 41.40 13.73
CA TYR A 129 25.18 40.45 12.82
C TYR A 129 26.69 40.39 12.97
N LEU A 130 27.28 39.24 12.62
CA LEU A 130 28.74 39.06 12.65
C LEU A 130 29.37 39.55 11.35
N VAL A 131 30.34 40.43 11.46
CA VAL A 131 31.32 40.73 10.39
C VAL A 131 32.49 39.79 10.57
N LYS A 132 32.88 39.08 9.52
CA LYS A 132 33.75 37.92 9.56
C LYS A 132 34.87 38.10 8.56
N ASP A 133 36.13 37.99 9.02
CA ASP A 133 37.28 37.81 8.15
C ASP A 133 37.55 36.32 8.00
N TYR A 134 37.50 35.83 6.79
CA TYR A 134 37.56 34.41 6.51
C TYR A 134 38.95 33.83 6.63
N GLY A 135 39.09 32.73 7.38
CA GLY A 135 40.30 31.95 7.49
C GLY A 135 40.47 30.92 6.38
N PRO A 136 41.61 30.21 6.32
CA PRO A 136 41.95 29.27 5.25
C PRO A 136 40.98 28.10 5.15
N LEU A 137 40.40 27.64 6.26
CA LEU A 137 39.46 26.50 6.26
C LEU A 137 38.01 26.90 6.04
N HIS A 138 37.70 28.19 5.89
CA HIS A 138 36.34 28.65 5.63
C HIS A 138 35.78 28.07 4.34
N ALA A 139 36.63 27.84 3.31
CA ALA A 139 36.23 27.28 2.02
C ALA A 139 35.61 25.86 2.11
N LEU A 140 35.84 25.14 3.22
CA LEU A 140 35.30 23.78 3.40
C LEU A 140 33.76 23.75 3.49
N TYR A 141 33.16 24.78 4.11
CA TYR A 141 31.70 24.81 4.20
C TYR A 141 30.99 25.08 2.86
N PRO A 142 31.33 26.13 2.09
CA PRO A 142 30.76 26.34 0.79
C PRO A 142 31.09 25.20 -0.20
N SER A 143 32.29 24.60 -0.14
CA SER A 143 32.60 23.42 -0.97
C SER A 143 31.74 22.22 -0.62
N MET A 144 31.46 21.99 0.66
CA MET A 144 30.52 20.96 1.12
C MET A 144 29.09 21.21 0.58
N MET A 145 28.60 22.45 0.64
CA MET A 145 27.28 22.83 0.12
C MET A 145 27.19 22.59 -1.37
N ILE A 146 28.17 23.01 -2.16
CA ILE A 146 28.23 22.77 -3.60
C ILE A 146 28.26 21.27 -3.88
N PHE A 147 29.03 20.49 -3.13
CA PHE A 147 29.11 19.04 -3.28
C PHE A 147 27.75 18.37 -3.08
N TYR A 148 27.01 18.72 -2.03
CA TYR A 148 25.65 18.19 -1.83
C TYR A 148 24.66 18.62 -2.92
N VAL A 149 24.75 19.84 -3.42
CA VAL A 149 23.94 20.31 -4.56
C VAL A 149 24.24 19.48 -5.80
N VAL A 150 25.52 19.23 -6.12
CA VAL A 150 25.93 18.39 -7.25
C VAL A 150 25.41 16.95 -7.08
N LEU A 151 25.49 16.39 -5.87
CA LEU A 151 24.95 15.06 -5.57
C LEU A 151 23.44 14.99 -5.79
N LEU A 152 22.67 16.00 -5.35
CA LEU A 152 21.22 16.07 -5.55
C LEU A 152 20.85 16.20 -7.03
N ILE A 153 21.56 17.03 -7.79
CA ILE A 153 21.36 17.18 -9.24
C ILE A 153 21.69 15.87 -9.95
N SER A 154 22.80 15.22 -9.58
CA SER A 154 23.21 13.92 -10.12
C SER A 154 22.17 12.84 -9.83
N LEU A 155 21.57 12.87 -8.63
CA LEU A 155 20.49 11.97 -8.24
C LEU A 155 19.28 12.16 -9.15
N ILE A 156 18.82 13.39 -9.39
CA ILE A 156 17.71 13.70 -10.29
C ILE A 156 18.00 13.18 -11.70
N PHE A 157 19.19 13.46 -12.21
CA PHE A 157 19.58 13.02 -13.55
C PHE A 157 19.64 11.48 -13.68
N PHE A 158 20.16 10.80 -12.65
CA PHE A 158 20.19 9.35 -12.59
C PHE A 158 18.76 8.74 -12.58
N VAL A 159 17.87 9.33 -11.79
CA VAL A 159 16.46 8.92 -11.72
C VAL A 159 15.77 9.09 -13.07
N LEU A 160 15.96 10.22 -13.73
CA LEU A 160 15.37 10.48 -15.06
C LEU A 160 15.91 9.55 -16.14
N ARG A 161 17.22 9.22 -16.12
CA ARG A 161 17.83 8.31 -17.10
C ARG A 161 17.43 6.85 -16.92
N LYS A 162 17.29 6.39 -15.69
CA LYS A 162 17.09 4.96 -15.42
C LYS A 162 15.69 4.45 -15.81
N LYS A 163 14.79 5.30 -16.35
CA LYS A 163 13.38 4.96 -16.63
C LYS A 163 12.77 4.19 -15.45
N THR A 164 13.25 4.46 -14.23
CA THR A 164 12.67 3.88 -13.03
C THR A 164 11.21 4.29 -13.00
N GLN A 165 10.35 3.35 -12.69
CA GLN A 165 8.91 3.60 -12.53
C GLN A 165 8.66 4.44 -11.26
N LEU A 166 9.42 5.55 -11.10
CA LEU A 166 9.23 6.47 -9.99
C LEU A 166 8.08 7.42 -10.31
N PRO A 167 7.23 7.70 -9.34
CA PRO A 167 6.15 8.67 -9.51
C PRO A 167 6.73 10.03 -9.89
N THR A 168 6.15 10.66 -10.89
CA THR A 168 6.55 12.00 -11.35
C THR A 168 6.60 13.00 -10.18
N ASN A 169 5.70 12.85 -9.20
CA ASN A 169 5.63 13.70 -8.02
C ASN A 169 6.85 13.60 -7.10
N VAL A 170 7.51 12.44 -7.03
CA VAL A 170 8.77 12.29 -6.24
C VAL A 170 9.88 13.09 -6.91
N VAL A 171 10.02 12.97 -8.22
CA VAL A 171 11.03 13.71 -8.99
C VAL A 171 10.79 15.22 -8.85
N VAL A 172 9.54 15.66 -9.01
CA VAL A 172 9.14 17.07 -8.84
C VAL A 172 9.43 17.55 -7.41
N THR A 173 9.15 16.73 -6.39
CA THR A 173 9.43 17.12 -4.99
C THR A 173 10.93 17.31 -4.76
N ILE A 174 11.78 16.42 -5.23
CA ILE A 174 13.25 16.55 -5.12
C ILE A 174 13.73 17.79 -5.88
N ALA A 175 13.20 18.03 -7.08
CA ALA A 175 13.53 19.21 -7.88
C ALA A 175 13.13 20.53 -7.16
N LEU A 176 11.94 20.56 -6.54
CA LEU A 176 11.48 21.71 -5.75
C LEU A 176 12.33 21.94 -4.50
N ILE A 177 12.76 20.88 -3.82
CA ILE A 177 13.69 20.98 -2.69
C ILE A 177 15.01 21.62 -3.14
N CYS A 178 15.60 21.10 -4.21
CA CYS A 178 16.86 21.64 -4.75
C CYS A 178 16.71 23.10 -5.18
N SER A 179 15.65 23.40 -5.94
CA SER A 179 15.42 24.76 -6.45
C SER A 179 15.17 25.77 -5.34
N SER A 180 14.44 25.40 -4.28
CA SER A 180 14.17 26.30 -3.15
C SER A 180 15.46 26.67 -2.39
N LEU A 181 16.36 25.71 -2.18
CA LEU A 181 17.64 25.94 -1.51
C LEU A 181 18.60 26.77 -2.37
N ILE A 182 18.70 26.44 -3.65
CA ILE A 182 19.51 27.21 -4.59
C ILE A 182 18.98 28.63 -4.73
N PHE A 183 17.67 28.79 -4.89
CA PHE A 183 17.03 30.09 -5.02
C PHE A 183 17.28 30.97 -3.79
N THR A 184 17.06 30.45 -2.57
CA THR A 184 17.28 31.23 -1.34
C THR A 184 18.76 31.63 -1.16
N TYR A 185 19.68 30.74 -1.51
CA TYR A 185 21.12 31.04 -1.48
C TYR A 185 21.52 32.13 -2.50
N LEU A 186 21.07 32.00 -3.76
CA LEU A 186 21.37 32.99 -4.81
C LEU A 186 20.70 34.32 -4.53
N PHE A 187 19.47 34.31 -4.01
CA PHE A 187 18.73 35.51 -3.61
C PHE A 187 19.47 36.32 -2.54
N GLU A 188 20.02 35.62 -1.52
CA GLU A 188 20.83 36.23 -0.49
C GLU A 188 22.12 36.88 -1.08
N ARG A 189 22.75 36.19 -2.03
CA ARG A 189 23.96 36.69 -2.71
C ARG A 189 23.67 37.90 -3.62
N LEU A 190 22.61 37.84 -4.39
CA LEU A 190 22.21 38.92 -5.33
C LEU A 190 21.84 40.21 -4.59
N LEU A 191 21.14 40.09 -3.49
CA LEU A 191 20.74 41.25 -2.67
C LEU A 191 21.87 41.80 -1.82
N LYS A 192 23.05 41.13 -1.78
CA LYS A 192 24.14 41.45 -0.81
C LYS A 192 23.60 41.62 0.60
N SER A 193 22.59 40.81 0.93
CA SER A 193 21.83 40.95 2.18
C SER A 193 22.69 40.52 3.37
N LYS A 194 22.60 41.28 4.44
CA LYS A 194 23.15 40.91 5.76
C LYS A 194 22.24 39.94 6.51
N VAL A 195 21.02 39.74 6.00
CA VAL A 195 20.01 38.82 6.54
C VAL A 195 20.08 37.52 5.75
N SER A 196 20.19 36.38 6.43
CA SER A 196 20.11 35.08 5.79
C SER A 196 18.67 34.66 5.57
N TYR A 197 18.33 34.33 4.33
CA TYR A 197 17.02 33.79 3.92
C TYR A 197 17.01 32.28 3.79
N LEU A 198 18.14 31.63 3.95
CA LEU A 198 18.25 30.16 3.86
C LEU A 198 17.29 29.40 4.80
N PRO A 199 16.97 29.90 6.01
CA PRO A 199 15.95 29.31 6.87
C PRO A 199 14.55 29.19 6.24
N VAL A 200 14.18 30.15 5.42
CA VAL A 200 12.91 30.10 4.67
C VAL A 200 12.92 28.96 3.66
N GLY A 201 14.06 28.76 2.98
CA GLY A 201 14.27 27.61 2.11
C GLY A 201 14.08 26.27 2.84
N TYR A 202 14.63 26.15 4.03
CA TYR A 202 14.45 24.94 4.86
C TYR A 202 12.99 24.75 5.34
N LEU A 203 12.26 25.83 5.65
CA LEU A 203 10.83 25.74 5.96
C LEU A 203 10.01 25.26 4.76
N ILE A 204 10.34 25.70 3.56
CA ILE A 204 9.71 25.20 2.32
C ILE A 204 10.01 23.71 2.18
N VAL A 205 11.26 23.29 2.38
CA VAL A 205 11.66 21.88 2.33
C VAL A 205 10.85 21.03 3.29
N ILE A 206 10.76 21.39 4.57
CA ILE A 206 10.01 20.59 5.55
C ILE A 206 8.52 20.54 5.21
N SER A 207 7.95 21.62 4.68
CA SER A 207 6.55 21.66 4.26
C SER A 207 6.28 20.75 3.07
N LEU A 208 7.18 20.71 2.07
CA LEU A 208 7.13 19.78 0.93
C LEU A 208 7.27 18.33 1.38
N LEU A 209 8.17 18.05 2.33
CA LEU A 209 8.36 16.72 2.89
C LEU A 209 7.11 16.23 3.63
N LEU A 210 6.48 17.09 4.43
CA LEU A 210 5.25 16.78 5.15
C LEU A 210 4.07 16.52 4.20
N LYS A 211 3.93 17.34 3.16
CA LYS A 211 2.87 17.17 2.15
C LYS A 211 2.94 15.82 1.44
N ASN A 212 4.16 15.35 1.17
CA ASN A 212 4.38 14.09 0.45
C ASN A 212 4.60 12.89 1.39
N TYR A 213 4.58 13.08 2.70
CA TYR A 213 4.90 12.06 3.69
C TYR A 213 4.02 10.80 3.60
N ASP A 214 2.70 10.96 3.47
CA ASP A 214 1.76 9.84 3.37
C ASP A 214 2.02 9.01 2.10
N ARG A 215 2.41 9.66 0.99
CA ARG A 215 2.79 9.00 -0.25
C ARG A 215 4.10 8.22 -0.11
N ILE A 216 5.09 8.82 0.55
CA ILE A 216 6.39 8.19 0.79
C ILE A 216 6.22 6.89 1.58
N ASN A 217 5.40 6.92 2.63
CA ASN A 217 5.12 5.74 3.43
C ASN A 217 4.36 4.66 2.65
N MET A 218 3.49 5.04 1.71
CA MET A 218 2.84 4.07 0.83
C MET A 218 3.85 3.34 -0.05
N TYR A 219 4.83 4.03 -0.62
CA TYR A 219 5.86 3.39 -1.44
C TYR A 219 6.77 2.49 -0.61
N ASP A 220 7.21 2.92 0.56
CA ASP A 220 8.00 2.09 1.49
C ASP A 220 7.22 0.85 1.96
N MET A 221 5.93 1.00 2.23
CA MET A 221 5.06 -0.11 2.66
C MET A 221 4.79 -1.07 1.51
N SER A 222 4.57 -0.57 0.29
CA SER A 222 4.42 -1.42 -0.90
C SER A 222 5.69 -2.22 -1.16
N THR A 223 6.88 -1.62 -1.13
CA THR A 223 8.15 -2.33 -1.36
C THR A 223 8.45 -3.38 -0.29
N ASN A 224 8.09 -3.15 0.96
CA ASN A 224 8.30 -4.10 2.06
C ASN A 224 7.28 -5.26 2.03
N ILE A 225 6.01 -4.98 1.73
CA ILE A 225 4.98 -6.01 1.49
C ILE A 225 5.35 -6.84 0.27
N LEU A 226 5.81 -6.18 -0.81
CA LEU A 226 6.26 -6.78 -2.06
C LEU A 226 7.36 -7.82 -1.85
N SER A 227 8.40 -7.48 -1.09
CA SER A 227 9.52 -8.42 -0.83
C SER A 227 9.10 -9.64 -0.01
N SER A 228 8.00 -9.55 0.71
CA SER A 228 7.43 -10.66 1.49
C SER A 228 6.51 -11.55 0.64
N ILE A 229 5.76 -10.95 -0.30
CA ILE A 229 4.81 -11.65 -1.18
C ILE A 229 5.51 -12.21 -2.43
N GLU A 230 6.56 -11.56 -2.94
CA GLU A 230 7.34 -12.04 -4.10
C GLU A 230 7.96 -13.44 -3.89
N LYS A 231 8.12 -13.87 -2.63
CA LYS A 231 8.58 -15.23 -2.32
C LYS A 231 7.53 -16.32 -2.55
N LEU A 232 6.26 -15.94 -2.75
CA LEU A 232 5.16 -16.84 -3.02
C LEU A 232 4.81 -16.71 -4.51
N GLN A 233 5.33 -17.63 -5.34
CA GLN A 233 5.17 -17.64 -6.81
C GLN A 233 3.71 -17.73 -7.30
N GLU A 234 2.76 -18.02 -6.42
CA GLU A 234 1.34 -18.24 -6.76
C GLU A 234 0.44 -17.01 -6.60
N TYR A 235 0.99 -15.89 -6.10
CA TYR A 235 0.19 -14.70 -5.79
C TYR A 235 0.43 -13.57 -6.78
N GLY A 236 -0.70 -13.05 -7.33
CA GLY A 236 -0.74 -11.76 -8.01
C GLY A 236 -1.19 -10.66 -7.05
N TYR A 237 -0.70 -9.42 -7.21
CA TYR A 237 -1.22 -8.30 -6.44
C TYR A 237 -1.18 -6.99 -7.23
N ILE A 238 -2.14 -6.11 -6.89
CA ILE A 238 -2.20 -4.72 -7.34
C ILE A 238 -2.37 -3.83 -6.10
N VAL A 239 -1.63 -2.73 -6.05
CA VAL A 239 -1.79 -1.69 -5.03
C VAL A 239 -2.32 -0.42 -5.68
N ILE A 240 -3.42 0.12 -5.13
CA ILE A 240 -4.09 1.33 -5.60
C ILE A 240 -4.27 2.28 -4.41
N ASP A 241 -4.09 3.60 -4.61
CA ASP A 241 -4.32 4.59 -3.56
C ASP A 241 -5.84 4.87 -3.34
N LYS A 242 -6.16 5.62 -2.29
CA LYS A 242 -7.55 6.02 -1.98
C LYS A 242 -8.21 6.90 -3.06
N HIS A 243 -7.45 7.42 -4.02
CA HIS A 243 -7.91 8.22 -5.15
C HIS A 243 -7.93 7.41 -6.46
N PHE A 244 -7.89 6.06 -6.35
CA PHE A 244 -7.86 5.13 -7.48
C PHE A 244 -6.66 5.35 -8.42
N ARG A 245 -5.50 5.69 -7.86
CA ARG A 245 -4.26 5.79 -8.63
C ARG A 245 -3.45 4.51 -8.46
N TYR A 246 -2.92 4.03 -9.57
CA TYR A 246 -2.04 2.87 -9.57
C TYR A 246 -0.72 3.16 -8.86
N ILE A 247 -0.31 2.28 -7.96
CA ILE A 247 0.93 2.41 -7.21
C ILE A 247 1.93 1.35 -7.63
N SER A 248 1.54 0.09 -7.59
CA SER A 248 2.43 -1.01 -8.00
C SER A 248 1.67 -2.30 -8.23
N SER A 249 2.30 -3.25 -8.92
CA SER A 249 1.87 -4.63 -9.08
C SER A 249 3.10 -5.52 -9.28
N ASN A 250 2.93 -6.83 -9.10
CA ASN A 250 3.98 -7.80 -9.46
C ASN A 250 3.88 -8.24 -10.94
N GLU A 251 4.89 -8.98 -11.39
CA GLU A 251 4.94 -9.47 -12.77
C GLU A 251 3.81 -10.48 -13.08
N ASN A 252 3.37 -11.27 -12.09
CA ASN A 252 2.29 -12.24 -12.28
C ASN A 252 1.00 -11.57 -12.73
N ILE A 253 0.67 -10.41 -12.16
CA ILE A 253 -0.50 -9.61 -12.57
C ILE A 253 -0.34 -9.03 -13.97
N LYS A 254 0.85 -8.60 -14.33
CA LYS A 254 1.11 -8.05 -15.67
C LYS A 254 1.01 -9.11 -16.77
N ILE A 255 1.28 -10.39 -16.42
CA ILE A 255 1.06 -11.53 -17.31
C ILE A 255 -0.43 -11.85 -17.38
N LEU A 256 -1.13 -11.83 -16.24
CA LEU A 256 -2.54 -12.15 -16.15
C LEU A 256 -3.42 -11.07 -16.80
N PHE A 257 -3.09 -9.80 -16.57
CA PHE A 257 -3.76 -8.62 -17.11
C PHE A 257 -2.74 -7.73 -17.85
N PRO A 258 -2.51 -7.95 -19.14
CA PRO A 258 -1.51 -7.20 -19.92
C PRO A 258 -1.73 -5.69 -19.95
N GLU A 259 -2.96 -5.22 -19.75
CA GLU A 259 -3.32 -3.81 -19.65
C GLU A 259 -2.59 -3.08 -18.51
N VAL A 260 -2.28 -3.78 -17.41
CA VAL A 260 -1.56 -3.23 -16.26
C VAL A 260 -0.15 -2.76 -16.64
N ASN A 261 0.46 -3.33 -17.69
CA ASN A 261 1.76 -2.88 -18.19
C ASN A 261 1.73 -1.44 -18.73
N GLN A 262 0.56 -0.96 -19.15
CA GLN A 262 0.39 0.40 -19.68
C GLN A 262 0.09 1.42 -18.58
N TRP A 263 -0.23 0.96 -17.36
CA TRP A 263 -0.57 1.85 -16.28
C TRP A 263 0.67 2.59 -15.75
N LYS A 264 0.55 3.90 -15.68
CA LYS A 264 1.61 4.74 -15.13
C LYS A 264 1.43 4.89 -13.63
N ILE A 265 2.53 4.74 -12.88
CA ILE A 265 2.53 4.93 -11.44
C ILE A 265 2.03 6.34 -11.11
N ASP A 266 1.18 6.45 -10.08
CA ASP A 266 0.54 7.68 -9.58
C ASP A 266 -0.46 8.32 -10.57
N SER A 267 -0.83 7.64 -11.66
CA SER A 267 -1.94 8.02 -12.52
C SER A 267 -3.22 7.28 -12.13
N LYS A 268 -4.39 7.90 -12.37
CA LYS A 268 -5.66 7.19 -12.22
C LYS A 268 -5.67 5.94 -13.08
N VAL A 269 -6.21 4.86 -12.54
CA VAL A 269 -6.44 3.64 -13.31
C VAL A 269 -7.40 3.97 -14.45
N PRO A 270 -7.03 3.65 -15.73
CA PRO A 270 -7.89 3.91 -16.87
C PRO A 270 -9.19 3.11 -16.77
N GLU A 271 -10.31 3.74 -17.11
CA GLU A 271 -11.57 3.02 -17.29
C GLU A 271 -11.47 2.13 -18.51
N SER A 272 -11.82 0.86 -18.36
CA SER A 272 -11.79 -0.14 -19.42
C SER A 272 -12.94 -1.12 -19.28
N ASP A 273 -13.26 -1.82 -20.37
CA ASP A 273 -14.25 -2.90 -20.37
C ASP A 273 -13.67 -4.23 -19.87
N SER A 274 -12.44 -4.22 -19.36
CA SER A 274 -11.80 -5.41 -18.83
C SER A 274 -12.50 -5.95 -17.57
N CYS A 275 -12.44 -7.27 -17.37
CA CYS A 275 -12.91 -7.94 -16.17
C CYS A 275 -12.31 -7.31 -14.91
N LEU A 276 -11.00 -6.97 -14.94
CA LEU A 276 -10.31 -6.33 -13.83
C LEU A 276 -10.95 -5.01 -13.43
N TYR A 277 -11.26 -4.14 -14.41
CA TYR A 277 -11.86 -2.83 -14.10
C TYR A 277 -13.32 -2.97 -13.66
N GLN A 278 -14.15 -3.65 -14.44
CA GLN A 278 -15.60 -3.72 -14.22
C GLN A 278 -15.96 -4.49 -12.95
N GLU A 279 -15.28 -5.60 -12.68
CA GLU A 279 -15.63 -6.48 -11.58
C GLU A 279 -14.93 -6.14 -10.26
N ILE A 280 -13.74 -5.58 -10.32
CA ILE A 280 -12.90 -5.35 -9.15
C ILE A 280 -12.73 -3.87 -8.87
N ILE A 281 -12.14 -3.10 -9.81
CA ILE A 281 -11.74 -1.72 -9.52
C ILE A 281 -12.94 -0.81 -9.34
N LYS A 282 -13.96 -0.94 -10.19
CA LYS A 282 -15.19 -0.15 -10.09
C LYS A 282 -15.95 -0.38 -8.77
N ASN A 283 -15.88 -1.59 -8.24
CA ASN A 283 -16.57 -2.02 -7.03
C ASN A 283 -15.65 -2.10 -5.80
N LEU A 284 -14.45 -1.53 -5.86
CA LEU A 284 -13.39 -1.71 -4.87
C LEU A 284 -13.84 -1.34 -3.44
N VAL A 285 -14.57 -0.23 -3.27
CA VAL A 285 -15.01 0.23 -1.96
C VAL A 285 -16.07 -0.70 -1.37
N SER A 286 -17.04 -1.15 -2.16
CA SER A 286 -18.08 -2.08 -1.69
C SER A 286 -17.51 -3.46 -1.35
N LEU A 287 -16.55 -3.94 -2.15
CA LEU A 287 -15.88 -5.22 -1.92
C LEU A 287 -14.94 -5.17 -0.70
N SER A 288 -14.31 -4.03 -0.41
CA SER A 288 -13.44 -3.89 0.76
C SER A 288 -14.21 -3.86 2.09
N GLN A 289 -15.47 -3.42 2.07
CA GLN A 289 -16.33 -3.37 3.25
C GLN A 289 -16.90 -4.74 3.62
N ASN A 290 -17.09 -5.62 2.64
CA ASN A 290 -17.56 -7.00 2.83
C ASN A 290 -16.37 -7.91 3.17
N LYS A 291 -15.91 -7.87 4.40
CA LYS A 291 -14.74 -8.63 4.88
C LYS A 291 -14.81 -10.16 4.71
N ASN A 292 -15.95 -10.73 4.37
CA ASN A 292 -16.17 -12.18 4.24
C ASN A 292 -16.39 -12.68 2.81
N ASP A 293 -16.46 -11.81 1.80
CA ASP A 293 -16.72 -12.23 0.42
C ASP A 293 -15.43 -12.11 -0.41
N SER A 294 -14.65 -13.19 -0.44
CA SER A 294 -13.66 -13.38 -1.49
C SER A 294 -14.41 -13.63 -2.81
N LYS A 295 -14.14 -12.81 -3.82
CA LYS A 295 -14.73 -12.98 -5.15
C LYS A 295 -13.89 -13.93 -5.98
N ILE A 296 -14.52 -14.92 -6.62
CA ILE A 296 -13.85 -15.79 -7.60
C ILE A 296 -14.11 -15.21 -8.99
N ILE A 297 -13.05 -14.97 -9.74
CA ILE A 297 -13.11 -14.55 -11.14
C ILE A 297 -12.45 -15.59 -12.03
N SER A 298 -12.97 -15.74 -13.26
CA SER A 298 -12.37 -16.62 -14.28
C SER A 298 -11.64 -15.77 -15.32
N VAL A 299 -10.34 -16.02 -15.50
CA VAL A 299 -9.50 -15.33 -16.49
C VAL A 299 -8.63 -16.36 -17.21
N ASN A 300 -8.69 -16.38 -18.53
CA ASN A 300 -7.89 -17.30 -19.37
C ASN A 300 -8.02 -18.79 -18.95
N ASN A 301 -9.24 -19.26 -18.67
CA ASN A 301 -9.51 -20.62 -18.21
C ASN A 301 -8.90 -20.99 -16.85
N ARG A 302 -8.53 -19.97 -16.03
CA ARG A 302 -8.08 -20.13 -14.65
C ARG A 302 -9.01 -19.43 -13.71
N PHE A 303 -9.12 -19.95 -12.49
CA PHE A 303 -9.96 -19.39 -11.44
C PHE A 303 -9.08 -18.69 -10.40
N PHE A 304 -9.34 -17.40 -10.16
CA PHE A 304 -8.62 -16.60 -9.18
C PHE A 304 -9.56 -16.15 -8.08
N GLN A 305 -9.16 -16.44 -6.85
CA GLN A 305 -9.77 -15.81 -5.67
C GLN A 305 -9.19 -14.42 -5.52
N VAL A 306 -10.04 -13.40 -5.41
CA VAL A 306 -9.65 -12.01 -5.25
C VAL A 306 -10.00 -11.55 -3.85
N ASP A 307 -8.96 -11.17 -3.10
CA ASP A 307 -9.09 -10.62 -1.76
C ASP A 307 -8.68 -9.14 -1.77
N ILE A 308 -9.52 -8.28 -1.20
CA ILE A 308 -9.26 -6.84 -1.12
C ILE A 308 -9.03 -6.46 0.33
N LYS A 309 -7.85 -5.90 0.60
CA LYS A 309 -7.45 -5.43 1.92
C LYS A 309 -7.27 -3.92 1.92
N GLU A 310 -7.92 -3.24 2.87
CA GLU A 310 -7.70 -1.82 3.08
C GLU A 310 -6.31 -1.59 3.68
N LEU A 311 -5.53 -0.75 3.02
CA LEU A 311 -4.28 -0.24 3.55
C LEU A 311 -4.58 0.98 4.40
N THR A 312 -4.50 0.81 5.72
CA THR A 312 -4.78 1.88 6.67
C THR A 312 -3.53 2.31 7.41
N TYR A 313 -3.37 3.61 7.54
CA TYR A 313 -2.36 4.19 8.42
C TYR A 313 -3.00 4.45 9.78
N ARG A 314 -2.45 3.83 10.86
CA ARG A 314 -2.93 3.97 12.26
C ARG A 314 -4.37 3.50 12.52
N LYS A 315 -4.84 2.45 11.85
CA LYS A 315 -6.20 1.89 12.01
C LYS A 315 -7.36 2.86 11.73
N LYS A 316 -7.10 4.12 11.30
CA LYS A 316 -8.15 5.13 11.10
C LYS A 316 -8.12 5.84 9.75
N ASN A 317 -6.96 5.97 9.09
CA ASN A 317 -6.87 6.69 7.82
C ASN A 317 -6.62 5.71 6.68
N LEU A 318 -7.62 5.56 5.81
CA LEU A 318 -7.49 4.81 4.57
C LEU A 318 -6.43 5.48 3.67
N ILE A 319 -5.41 4.72 3.28
CA ILE A 319 -4.35 5.15 2.38
C ILE A 319 -4.61 4.62 0.98
N GLY A 320 -5.12 3.39 0.88
CA GLY A 320 -5.37 2.71 -0.39
C GLY A 320 -5.84 1.29 -0.18
N PHE A 321 -5.72 0.48 -1.23
CA PHE A 321 -6.19 -0.90 -1.29
C PHE A 321 -5.10 -1.79 -1.84
N LEU A 322 -4.95 -2.97 -1.22
CA LEU A 322 -4.19 -4.10 -1.72
C LEU A 322 -5.17 -5.13 -2.26
N ILE A 323 -5.08 -5.42 -3.55
CA ILE A 323 -5.87 -6.42 -4.24
C ILE A 323 -4.97 -7.63 -4.47
N GLU A 324 -5.29 -8.75 -3.86
CA GLU A 324 -4.54 -10.00 -3.95
C GLU A 324 -5.30 -10.99 -4.84
N PHE A 325 -4.57 -11.69 -5.70
CA PHE A 325 -5.09 -12.72 -6.61
C PHE A 325 -4.41 -14.03 -6.28
N VAL A 326 -5.19 -15.01 -5.88
CA VAL A 326 -4.71 -16.36 -5.54
C VAL A 326 -5.25 -17.34 -6.59
N ASP A 327 -4.37 -18.08 -7.26
CA ASP A 327 -4.80 -19.12 -8.22
C ASP A 327 -5.45 -20.27 -7.46
N ARG A 328 -6.73 -20.53 -7.74
CA ARG A 328 -7.55 -21.60 -7.18
C ARG A 328 -8.03 -22.57 -8.24
N THR A 329 -7.37 -22.59 -9.38
CA THR A 329 -7.78 -23.40 -10.54
C THR A 329 -7.79 -24.88 -10.19
N ALA A 330 -6.79 -25.37 -9.47
CA ALA A 330 -6.70 -26.77 -9.09
C ALA A 330 -7.85 -27.18 -8.15
N GLU A 331 -8.12 -26.35 -7.12
CA GLU A 331 -9.21 -26.59 -6.18
C GLU A 331 -10.57 -26.53 -6.85
N GLN A 332 -10.79 -25.52 -7.71
CA GLN A 332 -12.08 -25.37 -8.41
C GLN A 332 -12.34 -26.54 -9.36
N ASN A 333 -11.33 -26.98 -10.10
CA ASN A 333 -11.44 -28.15 -10.96
C ASN A 333 -11.71 -29.42 -10.15
N TYR A 334 -11.13 -29.56 -8.98
CA TYR A 334 -11.39 -30.67 -8.07
C TYR A 334 -12.84 -30.64 -7.56
N TYR A 335 -13.36 -29.50 -7.15
CA TYR A 335 -14.76 -29.35 -6.75
C TYR A 335 -15.72 -29.68 -7.88
N ASN A 336 -15.49 -29.16 -9.08
CA ASN A 336 -16.31 -29.47 -10.25
C ASN A 336 -16.31 -30.98 -10.57
N THR A 337 -15.16 -31.62 -10.45
CA THR A 337 -15.03 -33.07 -10.66
C THR A 337 -15.82 -33.89 -9.63
N ILE A 338 -15.78 -33.47 -8.34
CA ILE A 338 -16.58 -34.12 -7.29
C ILE A 338 -18.05 -33.94 -7.53
N GLU A 339 -18.49 -32.75 -7.92
CA GLU A 339 -19.91 -32.47 -8.20
C GLU A 339 -20.44 -33.31 -9.36
N ASP A 340 -19.66 -33.40 -10.43
CA ASP A 340 -19.96 -34.27 -11.57
C ASP A 340 -20.03 -35.76 -11.16
N TYR A 341 -19.10 -36.21 -10.29
CA TYR A 341 -19.08 -37.57 -9.80
C TYR A 341 -20.30 -37.88 -8.92
N ASN A 342 -20.64 -36.95 -8.00
CA ASN A 342 -21.80 -37.09 -7.14
C ASN A 342 -23.10 -37.15 -7.97
N SER A 343 -23.26 -36.28 -8.97
CA SER A 343 -24.42 -36.30 -9.87
C SER A 343 -24.55 -37.64 -10.64
N LYS A 344 -23.40 -38.20 -11.10
CA LYS A 344 -23.39 -39.53 -11.74
C LYS A 344 -23.75 -40.64 -10.76
N LEU A 345 -23.23 -40.57 -9.54
CA LEU A 345 -23.49 -41.55 -8.49
C LEU A 345 -24.99 -41.55 -8.09
N GLU A 346 -25.58 -40.38 -7.90
CA GLU A 346 -27.00 -40.25 -7.61
C GLU A 346 -27.89 -40.90 -8.70
N LYS A 347 -27.57 -40.64 -9.98
CA LYS A 347 -28.27 -41.27 -11.11
C LYS A 347 -28.12 -42.79 -11.12
N GLU A 348 -26.91 -43.30 -10.77
CA GLU A 348 -26.67 -44.74 -10.71
C GLU A 348 -27.41 -45.39 -9.54
N VAL A 349 -27.39 -44.75 -8.36
CA VAL A 349 -28.14 -45.21 -7.18
C VAL A 349 -29.62 -45.27 -7.48
N GLN A 350 -30.17 -44.23 -8.11
CA GLN A 350 -31.56 -44.20 -8.49
C GLN A 350 -31.93 -45.35 -9.43
N LYS A 351 -31.15 -45.56 -10.50
CA LYS A 351 -31.34 -46.70 -11.44
C LYS A 351 -31.28 -48.05 -10.72
N LYS A 352 -30.31 -48.24 -9.82
CA LYS A 352 -30.19 -49.51 -9.05
C LYS A 352 -31.39 -49.70 -8.11
N THR A 353 -31.88 -48.62 -7.48
CA THR A 353 -33.03 -48.65 -6.59
C THR A 353 -34.30 -49.01 -7.35
N GLU A 354 -34.55 -48.44 -8.53
CA GLU A 354 -35.64 -48.78 -9.42
C GLU A 354 -35.59 -50.24 -9.86
N HIS A 355 -34.37 -50.70 -10.22
CA HIS A 355 -34.17 -52.11 -10.62
C HIS A 355 -34.43 -53.09 -9.46
N ILE A 356 -33.94 -52.80 -8.26
CA ILE A 356 -34.20 -53.62 -7.06
C ILE A 356 -35.71 -53.61 -6.74
N THR A 357 -36.38 -52.48 -6.85
CA THR A 357 -37.82 -52.39 -6.64
C THR A 357 -38.56 -53.27 -7.65
N HIS A 358 -38.20 -53.20 -8.93
CA HIS A 358 -38.78 -54.03 -9.98
C HIS A 358 -38.57 -55.54 -9.74
N ILE A 359 -37.37 -55.96 -9.36
CA ILE A 359 -37.06 -57.37 -9.01
C ILE A 359 -37.90 -57.81 -7.81
N LYS A 360 -37.99 -56.96 -6.77
CA LYS A 360 -38.80 -57.24 -5.59
C LYS A 360 -40.27 -57.49 -5.95
N ASP A 361 -40.86 -56.62 -6.80
CA ASP A 361 -42.27 -56.74 -7.23
C ASP A 361 -42.47 -57.98 -8.08
N MET A 362 -41.53 -58.32 -8.96
CA MET A 362 -41.58 -59.59 -9.74
C MET A 362 -41.48 -60.83 -8.85
N LEU A 363 -40.57 -60.79 -7.81
CA LEU A 363 -40.47 -61.93 -6.86
C LEU A 363 -41.75 -62.14 -6.06
N ILE A 364 -42.39 -61.03 -5.60
CA ILE A 364 -43.71 -61.13 -4.90
C ILE A 364 -44.71 -61.76 -5.80
N LEU A 365 -44.80 -61.33 -7.06
CA LEU A 365 -45.76 -61.88 -8.03
C LEU A 365 -45.48 -63.36 -8.32
N GLY A 366 -44.22 -63.74 -8.51
CA GLY A 366 -43.85 -65.12 -8.78
C GLY A 366 -44.13 -66.07 -7.59
N LEU A 367 -43.86 -65.61 -6.38
CA LEU A 367 -44.19 -66.33 -5.16
C LEU A 367 -45.67 -66.51 -5.00
N ALA A 368 -46.49 -65.47 -5.29
CA ALA A 368 -47.89 -65.48 -5.24
C ALA A 368 -48.51 -66.50 -6.29
N GLU A 369 -47.99 -66.51 -7.53
CA GLU A 369 -48.36 -67.47 -8.56
C GLU A 369 -47.95 -68.90 -8.16
N MET A 370 -46.80 -69.13 -7.46
CA MET A 370 -46.39 -70.45 -7.00
C MET A 370 -47.30 -70.97 -5.89
N VAL A 371 -47.73 -70.12 -4.97
CA VAL A 371 -48.70 -70.47 -3.94
C VAL A 371 -50.02 -70.81 -4.58
N GLU A 372 -50.51 -70.05 -5.56
CA GLU A 372 -51.77 -70.29 -6.29
C GLU A 372 -51.72 -71.62 -7.08
N SER A 373 -50.56 -72.00 -7.61
CA SER A 373 -50.48 -73.27 -8.39
C SER A 373 -50.60 -74.49 -7.55
N ARG A 374 -50.50 -74.42 -6.22
CA ARG A 374 -50.76 -75.55 -5.30
C ARG A 374 -52.21 -75.82 -5.07
N ASP A 375 -53.07 -74.87 -5.35
CA ASP A 375 -54.52 -74.99 -5.14
C ASP A 375 -55.23 -75.11 -6.52
N SER A 376 -55.57 -76.31 -6.93
CA SER A 376 -56.02 -76.66 -8.28
C SER A 376 -57.26 -75.96 -8.75
N ASN A 377 -57.99 -75.19 -7.88
CA ASN A 377 -59.20 -74.52 -8.17
C ASN A 377 -59.12 -73.00 -8.41
N THR A 378 -57.95 -72.39 -8.31
CA THR A 378 -57.86 -70.91 -8.26
C THR A 378 -57.00 -70.27 -9.34
N GLY A 379 -56.77 -70.95 -10.48
CA GLY A 379 -55.86 -70.40 -11.55
C GLY A 379 -56.18 -69.01 -11.99
N GLY A 380 -55.22 -68.05 -11.75
CA GLY A 380 -55.26 -66.65 -12.10
C GLY A 380 -56.07 -65.76 -11.13
N HIS A 381 -56.39 -66.23 -9.93
CA HIS A 381 -57.17 -65.44 -8.95
C HIS A 381 -56.34 -64.22 -8.46
N ILE A 382 -55.12 -64.38 -8.14
CA ILE A 382 -54.20 -63.32 -7.68
C ILE A 382 -54.10 -62.21 -8.75
N LYS A 383 -53.86 -62.55 -10.01
CA LYS A 383 -53.83 -61.58 -11.10
C LYS A 383 -55.12 -60.81 -11.28
N ARG A 384 -56.27 -61.50 -11.15
CA ARG A 384 -57.64 -60.88 -11.26
C ARG A 384 -57.87 -59.97 -10.08
N THR A 385 -57.51 -60.37 -8.85
CA THR A 385 -57.70 -59.57 -7.63
C THR A 385 -56.88 -58.31 -7.69
N SER A 386 -55.56 -58.42 -8.02
CA SER A 386 -54.66 -57.28 -8.19
C SER A 386 -55.17 -56.27 -9.23
N LYS A 387 -55.68 -56.76 -10.37
CA LYS A 387 -56.27 -55.90 -11.41
C LYS A 387 -57.56 -55.20 -10.94
N VAL A 388 -58.45 -55.89 -10.18
CA VAL A 388 -59.65 -55.28 -9.61
C VAL A 388 -59.27 -54.22 -8.57
N VAL A 389 -58.30 -54.48 -7.66
CA VAL A 389 -57.83 -53.54 -6.68
C VAL A 389 -57.19 -52.31 -7.36
N GLY A 390 -56.41 -52.51 -8.45
CA GLY A 390 -55.88 -51.41 -9.25
C GLY A 390 -56.94 -50.48 -9.81
N ILE A 391 -58.00 -51.04 -10.42
CA ILE A 391 -59.13 -50.25 -10.95
C ILE A 391 -59.91 -49.51 -9.84
N PHE A 392 -60.02 -50.10 -8.64
CA PHE A 392 -60.62 -49.44 -7.49
C PHE A 392 -59.70 -48.28 -7.00
N ALA A 393 -58.38 -48.48 -6.88
CA ALA A 393 -57.43 -47.46 -6.49
C ALA A 393 -57.47 -46.28 -7.47
N GLU A 394 -57.48 -46.51 -8.77
CA GLU A 394 -57.55 -45.42 -9.77
C GLU A 394 -58.88 -44.62 -9.62
N LYS A 395 -60.00 -45.29 -9.35
CA LYS A 395 -61.29 -44.61 -9.10
C LYS A 395 -61.29 -43.80 -7.80
N LEU A 396 -60.61 -44.28 -6.76
CA LEU A 396 -60.47 -43.57 -5.49
C LEU A 396 -59.54 -42.36 -5.63
N LEU A 397 -58.46 -42.47 -6.38
CA LEU A 397 -57.58 -41.34 -6.72
C LEU A 397 -58.33 -40.27 -7.52
N ALA A 398 -59.17 -40.65 -8.49
CA ALA A 398 -60.02 -39.72 -9.25
C ALA A 398 -60.98 -38.90 -8.37
N ASN A 399 -61.30 -39.39 -7.14
CA ASN A 399 -62.20 -38.76 -6.17
C ASN A 399 -61.44 -38.45 -4.83
N GLN A 400 -60.21 -38.13 -4.87
CA GLN A 400 -59.31 -37.97 -3.73
C GLN A 400 -59.84 -36.99 -2.67
N GLU A 401 -60.45 -35.87 -3.09
CA GLU A 401 -61.01 -34.86 -2.19
C GLU A 401 -62.20 -35.45 -1.34
N LYS A 402 -62.92 -36.42 -1.85
CA LYS A 402 -64.04 -37.03 -1.14
C LYS A 402 -63.64 -38.09 -0.12
N TYR A 403 -62.59 -38.84 -0.40
CA TYR A 403 -62.16 -39.97 0.41
C TYR A 403 -60.93 -39.74 1.30
N HIS A 404 -60.25 -38.60 1.15
CA HIS A 404 -59.06 -38.20 1.91
C HIS A 404 -57.95 -39.26 1.97
N LEU A 405 -57.75 -40.02 0.86
CA LEU A 405 -56.68 -41.03 0.79
C LEU A 405 -55.51 -40.52 0.06
N SER A 406 -54.33 -40.82 0.57
CA SER A 406 -53.05 -40.42 -0.07
C SER A 406 -52.74 -41.35 -1.25
N GLU A 407 -52.07 -40.81 -2.28
CA GLU A 407 -51.57 -41.55 -3.43
C GLU A 407 -50.60 -42.66 -3.01
N ASP A 408 -49.75 -42.40 -2.04
CA ASP A 408 -48.82 -43.38 -1.46
C ASP A 408 -49.56 -44.56 -0.81
N PHE A 409 -50.66 -44.30 -0.08
CA PHE A 409 -51.46 -45.35 0.56
C PHE A 409 -52.15 -46.25 -0.50
N LEU A 410 -52.74 -45.67 -1.52
CA LEU A 410 -53.41 -46.43 -2.59
C LEU A 410 -52.40 -47.23 -3.41
N SER A 411 -51.22 -46.68 -3.70
CA SER A 411 -50.08 -47.39 -4.33
C SER A 411 -49.62 -48.60 -3.49
N LEU A 412 -49.57 -48.45 -2.18
CA LEU A 412 -49.26 -49.55 -1.25
C LEU A 412 -50.31 -50.63 -1.22
N VAL A 413 -51.58 -50.28 -1.25
CA VAL A 413 -52.73 -51.23 -1.32
C VAL A 413 -52.68 -52.02 -2.60
N VAL A 414 -52.44 -51.41 -3.76
CA VAL A 414 -52.30 -52.09 -5.05
C VAL A 414 -51.13 -53.07 -5.06
N LYS A 415 -49.98 -52.69 -4.46
CA LYS A 415 -48.82 -53.57 -4.33
C LYS A 415 -49.01 -54.73 -3.36
N ALA A 416 -49.88 -54.57 -2.36
CA ALA A 416 -50.15 -55.60 -1.35
C ALA A 416 -51.34 -56.55 -1.78
N ALA A 417 -52.06 -56.28 -2.87
CA ALA A 417 -53.19 -57.04 -3.33
C ALA A 417 -52.89 -58.43 -3.90
N PRO A 418 -51.69 -58.74 -4.45
CA PRO A 418 -51.28 -60.11 -4.70
C PRO A 418 -50.99 -60.82 -3.38
#